data_b77b0f7986bad7040295617e620b90a3
#
_entry.id   b77b0f7986bad7040295617e620b90a3
#
_cell.length_a   1.000
_cell.length_b   1.000
_cell.length_c   1.000
_cell.angle_alpha   90.00
_cell.angle_beta   90.00
_cell.angle_gamma   90.00
#
_symmetry.space_group_name_H-M   'P 1'
#
loop_
_entity.id
_entity.type
_entity.pdbx_description
1 polymer ?
#
loop_
_entity_poly.entity_id
_entity_poly.type
_entity_poly.pdbx_seq_one_letter_code
_entity_poly.pdbx_strand_id
1 'polypeptide(L)'
;RMGHSSTGHTNATGGAARGLECDKFNPQAVKKQFDHWFGRTFTEVGDELARKVLKYMHVDSWECGSQNWSVSFPDEFQKRRGYRLSDWLPLFAGIPLESAEESERVLRDVRITIAELVKDVFYETLATCAREYDCRFSAECVAPTMVSDGMLHYQKVDYPMGEFWFNSPTHDKPNDMLDAISGAHVYGKNIIQAEGFTQVRGTWNEHPALLKPLLDRNYALGINRLFFHVYVHNPWLDRRPGMTLDGIGFFFQRDQTWWEKGAKAFVDYTRRCQALLQYGHPVVDIAVFTGEEIPRRAVLPERLVPSLPGLFGSRRVESEKNRLANIGQPL
;
A
#
# COMPACT_ATOMS: atom_id res chain seq x y z
N ARG A 1 16.48 10.71 15.22
CA ARG A 1 15.54 11.83 14.99
C ARG A 1 14.46 11.82 16.05
N MET A 2 14.12 12.99 16.55
CA MET A 2 13.02 13.18 17.48
C MET A 2 11.67 12.78 16.83
N GLY A 3 10.70 12.40 17.63
CA GLY A 3 9.39 11.97 17.14
C GLY A 3 8.64 13.06 16.39
N HIS A 4 7.86 12.65 15.41
CA HIS A 4 6.97 13.55 14.69
C HIS A 4 5.52 13.03 14.69
N SER A 5 4.59 13.92 15.01
CA SER A 5 3.15 13.65 14.98
C SER A 5 2.52 13.73 13.57
N SER A 6 3.34 13.93 12.57
CA SER A 6 3.01 13.77 11.15
C SER A 6 4.21 13.18 10.44
N THR A 7 4.07 12.80 9.17
CA THR A 7 5.19 12.27 8.40
C THR A 7 6.29 13.30 8.14
N GLY A 8 6.03 14.58 8.39
CA GLY A 8 6.92 15.69 8.04
C GLY A 8 6.93 16.04 6.55
N HIS A 9 6.15 15.32 5.74
CA HIS A 9 5.97 15.56 4.32
C HIS A 9 4.66 16.29 4.05
N THR A 10 4.59 17.00 2.95
CA THR A 10 3.33 17.50 2.42
C THR A 10 2.61 16.36 1.69
N ASN A 11 1.27 16.45 1.64
CA ASN A 11 0.48 15.56 0.82
C ASN A 11 0.86 15.67 -0.67
N ALA A 12 0.51 14.66 -1.45
CA ALA A 12 0.78 14.61 -2.88
C ALA A 12 -0.02 15.63 -3.70
N THR A 13 -1.00 16.32 -3.11
CA THR A 13 -1.86 17.27 -3.77
C THR A 13 -1.11 18.55 -4.11
N GLY A 14 -1.35 19.10 -5.29
CA GLY A 14 -0.74 20.35 -5.73
C GLY A 14 -1.52 21.62 -5.36
N GLY A 15 -0.93 22.77 -5.64
CA GLY A 15 -1.59 24.08 -5.53
C GLY A 15 -2.02 24.44 -4.11
N ALA A 16 -3.19 25.02 -3.99
CA ALA A 16 -3.74 25.49 -2.71
C ALA A 16 -4.12 24.37 -1.73
N ALA A 17 -4.21 23.13 -2.20
CA ALA A 17 -4.50 21.97 -1.36
C ALA A 17 -3.23 21.34 -0.74
N ARG A 18 -2.05 21.86 -1.06
CA ARG A 18 -0.79 21.38 -0.50
C ARG A 18 -0.71 21.69 0.99
N GLY A 19 -0.51 20.66 1.81
CA GLY A 19 -0.42 20.79 3.26
C GLY A 19 0.28 19.59 3.89
N LEU A 20 0.40 19.62 5.21
CA LEU A 20 0.94 18.49 5.95
C LEU A 20 -0.08 17.34 6.03
N GLU A 21 0.43 16.12 6.06
CA GLU A 21 -0.36 14.94 6.39
C GLU A 21 -0.98 15.05 7.78
N CYS A 22 -2.14 14.46 7.98
CA CYS A 22 -2.77 14.39 9.30
C CYS A 22 -1.99 13.47 10.25
N ASP A 23 -2.20 13.64 11.55
CA ASP A 23 -1.72 12.68 12.57
C ASP A 23 -2.51 11.36 12.43
N LYS A 24 -1.86 10.35 11.86
CA LYS A 24 -2.46 9.03 11.61
C LYS A 24 -2.62 8.17 12.87
N PHE A 25 -2.04 8.60 13.99
CA PHE A 25 -2.26 7.94 15.30
C PHE A 25 -3.36 8.63 16.12
N ASN A 26 -4.02 9.63 15.55
CA ASN A 26 -5.14 10.32 16.14
C ASN A 26 -6.43 10.03 15.36
N PRO A 27 -7.39 9.26 15.90
CA PRO A 27 -8.60 8.89 15.16
C PRO A 27 -9.47 10.08 14.78
N GLN A 28 -9.46 11.16 15.58
CA GLN A 28 -10.20 12.38 15.25
C GLN A 28 -9.57 13.12 14.04
N ALA A 29 -8.23 13.12 13.93
CA ALA A 29 -7.54 13.71 12.79
C ALA A 29 -7.79 12.89 11.51
N VAL A 30 -7.76 11.57 11.60
CA VAL A 30 -8.08 10.66 10.49
C VAL A 30 -9.53 10.83 10.05
N LYS A 31 -10.47 10.85 11.00
CA LYS A 31 -11.89 11.08 10.70
C LYS A 31 -12.12 12.45 10.06
N LYS A 32 -11.47 13.50 10.55
CA LYS A 32 -11.56 14.83 9.95
C LYS A 32 -11.09 14.84 8.50
N GLN A 33 -9.99 14.15 8.19
CA GLN A 33 -9.52 13.99 6.81
C GLN A 33 -10.56 13.26 5.95
N PHE A 34 -11.12 12.17 6.45
CA PHE A 34 -12.19 11.43 5.78
C PHE A 34 -13.42 12.31 5.50
N ASP A 35 -13.93 13.01 6.51
CA ASP A 35 -15.15 13.82 6.41
C ASP A 35 -15.02 14.95 5.37
N HIS A 36 -13.84 15.60 5.32
CA HIS A 36 -13.61 16.73 4.41
C HIS A 36 -13.24 16.30 2.98
N TRP A 37 -12.99 15.03 2.76
CA TRP A 37 -12.67 14.49 1.44
C TRP A 37 -13.75 13.52 0.97
N PHE A 38 -13.71 12.28 1.42
CA PHE A 38 -14.63 11.24 0.96
C PHE A 38 -16.06 11.49 1.42
N GLY A 39 -16.26 11.82 2.70
CA GLY A 39 -17.56 12.12 3.28
C GLY A 39 -18.23 13.34 2.62
N ARG A 40 -17.44 14.33 2.22
CA ARG A 40 -17.94 15.51 1.51
C ARG A 40 -18.63 15.17 0.19
N THR A 41 -18.23 14.11 -0.49
CA THR A 41 -18.89 13.66 -1.72
C THR A 41 -20.36 13.36 -1.49
N PHE A 42 -20.73 12.78 -0.35
CA PHE A 42 -22.14 12.49 -0.01
C PHE A 42 -22.94 13.75 0.22
N THR A 43 -22.34 14.77 0.81
CA THR A 43 -23.00 16.06 1.02
C THR A 43 -23.20 16.82 -0.31
N GLU A 44 -22.19 16.85 -1.18
CA GLU A 44 -22.21 17.60 -2.44
C GLU A 44 -23.10 16.97 -3.51
N VAL A 45 -23.11 15.64 -3.58
CA VAL A 45 -23.88 14.89 -4.59
C VAL A 45 -25.30 14.53 -4.10
N GLY A 46 -25.51 14.53 -2.80
CA GLY A 46 -26.71 14.04 -2.12
C GLY A 46 -26.57 12.59 -1.69
N ASP A 47 -26.96 12.30 -0.46
CA ASP A 47 -26.73 11.02 0.22
C ASP A 47 -27.34 9.82 -0.56
N GLU A 48 -28.55 9.99 -1.09
CA GLU A 48 -29.23 8.92 -1.85
C GLU A 48 -28.45 8.49 -3.09
N LEU A 49 -28.04 9.46 -3.92
CA LEU A 49 -27.28 9.17 -5.14
C LEU A 49 -25.88 8.65 -4.81
N ALA A 50 -25.21 9.27 -3.85
CA ALA A 50 -23.89 8.85 -3.43
C ALA A 50 -23.89 7.40 -2.93
N ARG A 51 -24.81 7.01 -2.03
CA ARG A 51 -24.95 5.63 -1.54
C ARG A 51 -25.34 4.64 -2.63
N LYS A 52 -26.07 5.09 -3.64
CA LYS A 52 -26.40 4.23 -4.79
C LYS A 52 -25.18 3.92 -5.66
N VAL A 53 -24.28 4.86 -5.83
CA VAL A 53 -23.15 4.79 -6.78
C VAL A 53 -21.83 4.43 -6.11
N LEU A 54 -21.47 5.10 -5.00
CA LEU A 54 -20.22 4.86 -4.27
C LEU A 54 -20.38 3.60 -3.41
N LYS A 55 -19.57 2.58 -3.71
CA LYS A 55 -19.57 1.30 -2.99
C LYS A 55 -18.23 1.00 -2.33
N TYR A 56 -17.21 1.72 -2.70
CA TYR A 56 -15.84 1.47 -2.22
C TYR A 56 -15.17 2.78 -1.87
N MET A 57 -14.47 2.77 -0.74
CA MET A 57 -13.43 3.71 -0.41
C MET A 57 -12.09 3.02 -0.59
N HIS A 58 -11.15 3.67 -1.24
CA HIS A 58 -9.81 3.14 -1.45
C HIS A 58 -8.76 4.06 -0.83
N VAL A 59 -7.77 3.46 -0.21
CA VAL A 59 -6.52 4.10 0.22
C VAL A 59 -5.37 3.45 -0.53
N ASP A 60 -4.72 4.28 -1.31
CA ASP A 60 -3.57 3.92 -2.12
C ASP A 60 -2.28 3.78 -1.29
N SER A 61 -1.14 3.66 -1.94
CA SER A 61 0.16 3.47 -1.30
C SER A 61 0.47 4.50 -0.21
N TRP A 62 1.24 4.10 0.78
CA TRP A 62 1.73 5.02 1.80
C TRP A 62 3.03 5.68 1.34
N GLU A 63 2.96 6.89 0.80
CA GLU A 63 4.10 7.54 0.13
C GLU A 63 4.63 8.79 0.83
N CYS A 64 3.87 9.35 1.77
CA CYS A 64 4.18 10.62 2.40
C CYS A 64 5.06 10.49 3.67
N GLY A 65 6.08 9.65 3.64
CA GLY A 65 7.03 9.49 4.73
C GLY A 65 6.48 8.65 5.90
N SER A 66 7.27 8.55 6.96
CA SER A 66 6.94 7.74 8.13
C SER A 66 6.59 8.60 9.33
N GLN A 67 5.51 8.26 10.01
CA GLN A 67 5.16 8.83 11.30
C GLN A 67 5.64 7.89 12.41
N ASN A 68 6.26 8.45 13.45
CA ASN A 68 6.79 7.69 14.60
C ASN A 68 6.40 8.28 15.96
N TRP A 69 5.54 9.28 15.98
CA TRP A 69 5.12 9.96 17.19
C TRP A 69 3.70 10.54 17.07
N SER A 70 3.06 10.72 18.22
CA SER A 70 1.82 11.47 18.42
C SER A 70 1.78 11.96 19.85
N VAL A 71 0.89 12.90 20.16
CA VAL A 71 0.68 13.34 21.56
C VAL A 71 0.30 12.16 22.45
N SER A 72 -0.49 11.23 21.97
CA SER A 72 -0.93 10.03 22.69
C SER A 72 0.07 8.86 22.66
N PHE A 73 1.17 8.97 21.90
CA PHE A 73 2.09 7.85 21.67
C PHE A 73 2.71 7.30 22.96
N PRO A 74 3.17 8.13 23.91
CA PRO A 74 3.71 7.61 25.19
C PRO A 74 2.70 6.78 25.99
N ASP A 75 1.45 7.22 26.03
CA ASP A 75 0.39 6.53 26.77
C ASP A 75 0.01 5.21 26.07
N GLU A 76 -0.11 5.24 24.75
CA GLU A 76 -0.37 4.03 23.97
C GLU A 76 0.79 3.03 24.05
N PHE A 77 2.03 3.50 24.06
CA PHE A 77 3.19 2.65 24.28
C PHE A 77 3.14 1.98 25.66
N GLN A 78 2.95 2.77 26.71
CA GLN A 78 2.86 2.24 28.06
C GLN A 78 1.72 1.22 28.22
N LYS A 79 0.56 1.51 27.65
CA LYS A 79 -0.60 0.61 27.64
C LYS A 79 -0.30 -0.73 26.96
N ARG A 80 0.45 -0.70 25.86
CA ARG A 80 0.73 -1.88 25.03
C ARG A 80 1.97 -2.66 25.49
N ARG A 81 2.98 -1.98 26.02
CA ARG A 81 4.28 -2.56 26.39
C ARG A 81 4.46 -2.74 27.91
N GLY A 82 3.66 -2.07 28.73
CA GLY A 82 3.69 -2.22 30.18
C GLY A 82 4.75 -1.37 30.91
N TYR A 83 5.50 -0.53 30.19
CA TYR A 83 6.52 0.36 30.77
C TYR A 83 6.53 1.72 30.08
N ARG A 84 7.16 2.72 30.74
CA ARG A 84 7.15 4.11 30.24
C ARG A 84 8.21 4.33 29.18
N LEU A 85 7.79 4.90 28.06
CA LEU A 85 8.69 5.27 26.97
C LEU A 85 9.61 6.44 27.33
N SER A 86 9.16 7.34 28.23
CA SER A 86 9.93 8.52 28.66
C SER A 86 11.34 8.18 29.17
N ASP A 87 11.50 7.03 29.79
CA ASP A 87 12.75 6.59 30.37
C ASP A 87 13.78 6.14 29.32
N TRP A 88 13.32 5.93 28.08
CA TRP A 88 14.08 5.42 26.95
C TRP A 88 14.24 6.42 25.80
N LEU A 89 13.79 7.66 25.97
CA LEU A 89 13.88 8.68 24.90
C LEU A 89 15.29 8.91 24.33
N PRO A 90 16.41 8.78 25.09
CA PRO A 90 17.74 8.92 24.53
C PRO A 90 18.03 7.94 23.38
N LEU A 91 17.37 6.78 23.31
CA LEU A 91 17.52 5.84 22.20
C LEU A 91 17.16 6.45 20.85
N PHE A 92 16.18 7.37 20.81
CA PHE A 92 15.78 8.05 19.58
C PHE A 92 16.86 9.02 19.08
N ALA A 93 17.77 9.44 19.97
CA ALA A 93 18.98 10.20 19.62
C ALA A 93 20.18 9.30 19.28
N GLY A 94 19.99 7.96 19.31
CA GLY A 94 21.04 6.99 19.05
C GLY A 94 21.98 6.76 20.24
N ILE A 95 21.54 7.08 21.45
CA ILE A 95 22.28 6.86 22.70
C ILE A 95 21.80 5.56 23.33
N PRO A 96 22.59 4.48 23.32
CA PRO A 96 22.20 3.23 23.96
C PRO A 96 22.04 3.41 25.47
N LEU A 97 21.07 2.72 26.05
CA LEU A 97 20.84 2.68 27.51
C LEU A 97 20.95 1.24 27.98
N GLU A 98 21.46 1.07 29.20
CA GLU A 98 21.71 -0.21 29.87
C GLU A 98 22.62 -1.14 29.07
N SER A 99 22.10 -1.79 28.03
CA SER A 99 22.86 -2.64 27.12
C SER A 99 22.40 -2.41 25.68
N ALA A 100 23.18 -2.87 24.70
CA ALA A 100 22.80 -2.85 23.27
C ALA A 100 21.55 -3.74 23.04
N GLU A 101 21.52 -4.90 23.68
CA GLU A 101 20.38 -5.84 23.58
C GLU A 101 19.09 -5.23 24.11
N GLU A 102 19.13 -4.61 25.28
CA GLU A 102 17.99 -3.96 25.91
C GLU A 102 17.51 -2.76 25.07
N SER A 103 18.46 -1.96 24.57
CA SER A 103 18.19 -0.85 23.67
C SER A 103 17.47 -1.30 22.38
N GLU A 104 17.92 -2.37 21.75
CA GLU A 104 17.28 -2.93 20.56
C GLU A 104 15.89 -3.52 20.87
N ARG A 105 15.71 -4.14 22.03
CA ARG A 105 14.40 -4.63 22.49
C ARG A 105 13.40 -3.48 22.57
N VAL A 106 13.78 -2.36 23.19
CA VAL A 106 12.91 -1.19 23.32
C VAL A 106 12.62 -0.57 21.94
N LEU A 107 13.61 -0.46 21.06
CA LEU A 107 13.39 0.04 19.71
C LEU A 107 12.47 -0.89 18.90
N ARG A 108 12.55 -2.19 19.12
CA ARG A 108 11.60 -3.15 18.53
C ARG A 108 10.19 -2.92 19.07
N ASP A 109 10.02 -2.72 20.38
CA ASP A 109 8.73 -2.43 21.01
C ASP A 109 8.12 -1.13 20.46
N VAL A 110 8.93 -0.11 20.21
CA VAL A 110 8.50 1.13 19.55
C VAL A 110 7.98 0.84 18.12
N ARG A 111 8.72 0.06 17.33
CA ARG A 111 8.31 -0.29 15.96
C ARG A 111 6.99 -1.08 15.95
N ILE A 112 6.87 -2.06 16.84
CA ILE A 112 5.64 -2.83 16.99
C ILE A 112 4.46 -1.92 17.39
N THR A 113 4.68 -0.99 18.33
CA THR A 113 3.64 -0.03 18.75
C THR A 113 3.19 0.84 17.58
N ILE A 114 4.13 1.31 16.75
CA ILE A 114 3.79 2.07 15.52
C ILE A 114 2.94 1.21 14.57
N ALA A 115 3.34 -0.03 14.30
CA ALA A 115 2.61 -0.93 13.43
C ALA A 115 1.18 -1.22 13.92
N GLU A 116 1.04 -1.43 15.22
CA GLU A 116 -0.26 -1.62 15.85
C GLU A 116 -1.14 -0.37 15.77
N LEU A 117 -0.57 0.83 16.00
CA LEU A 117 -1.31 2.09 15.88
C LEU A 117 -1.73 2.39 14.43
N VAL A 118 -0.89 2.10 13.46
CA VAL A 118 -1.27 2.21 12.05
C VAL A 118 -2.49 1.32 11.76
N LYS A 119 -2.49 0.08 12.24
CA LYS A 119 -3.63 -0.82 12.07
C LYS A 119 -4.85 -0.37 12.88
N ASP A 120 -4.69 -0.15 14.20
CA ASP A 120 -5.81 0.02 15.13
C ASP A 120 -6.40 1.44 15.12
N VAL A 121 -5.64 2.43 14.63
CA VAL A 121 -6.10 3.81 14.55
C VAL A 121 -6.36 4.20 13.10
N PHE A 122 -5.35 4.20 12.24
CA PHE A 122 -5.52 4.71 10.88
C PHE A 122 -6.49 3.85 10.07
N TYR A 123 -6.17 2.57 9.87
CA TYR A 123 -7.00 1.69 9.04
C TYR A 123 -8.35 1.38 9.68
N GLU A 124 -8.42 1.18 11.01
CA GLU A 124 -9.70 0.93 11.69
C GLU A 124 -10.64 2.13 11.61
N THR A 125 -10.11 3.36 11.80
CA THR A 125 -10.94 4.57 11.69
C THR A 125 -11.51 4.70 10.28
N LEU A 126 -10.67 4.53 9.24
CA LEU A 126 -11.13 4.61 7.86
C LEU A 126 -12.13 3.50 7.51
N ALA A 127 -11.89 2.28 7.96
CA ALA A 127 -12.83 1.17 7.79
C ALA A 127 -14.18 1.44 8.48
N THR A 128 -14.15 2.02 9.67
CA THR A 128 -15.37 2.39 10.40
C THR A 128 -16.12 3.50 9.66
N CYS A 129 -15.42 4.55 9.26
CA CYS A 129 -16.02 5.63 8.47
C CYS A 129 -16.61 5.12 7.15
N ALA A 130 -15.91 4.24 6.43
CA ALA A 130 -16.45 3.66 5.19
C ALA A 130 -17.75 2.90 5.43
N ARG A 131 -17.83 2.10 6.51
CA ARG A 131 -19.06 1.37 6.89
C ARG A 131 -20.24 2.30 7.21
N GLU A 132 -20.01 3.46 7.82
CA GLU A 132 -21.04 4.47 8.10
C GLU A 132 -21.72 4.97 6.81
N TYR A 133 -21.01 4.89 5.69
CA TYR A 133 -21.51 5.27 4.36
C TYR A 133 -21.90 4.08 3.47
N ASP A 134 -22.05 2.88 4.02
CA ASP A 134 -22.33 1.63 3.30
C ASP A 134 -21.28 1.29 2.24
N CYS A 135 -20.05 1.74 2.44
CA CYS A 135 -18.93 1.46 1.57
C CYS A 135 -18.04 0.34 2.12
N ARG A 136 -17.49 -0.45 1.21
CA ARG A 136 -16.41 -1.38 1.50
C ARG A 136 -15.08 -0.63 1.50
N PHE A 137 -14.16 -1.08 2.32
CA PHE A 137 -12.84 -0.49 2.43
C PHE A 137 -11.80 -1.33 1.69
N SER A 138 -11.13 -0.72 0.74
CA SER A 138 -10.02 -1.27 -0.02
C SER A 138 -8.75 -0.49 0.31
N ALA A 139 -7.64 -1.16 0.50
CA ALA A 139 -6.37 -0.47 0.71
C ALA A 139 -5.19 -1.27 0.20
N GLU A 140 -4.22 -0.54 -0.30
CA GLU A 140 -2.84 -0.96 -0.40
C GLU A 140 -2.14 -0.72 0.93
N CYS A 141 -1.37 -1.70 1.37
CA CYS A 141 -0.51 -1.51 2.53
C CYS A 141 0.96 -1.47 2.11
N VAL A 142 1.14 -1.30 0.84
CA VAL A 142 2.44 -1.10 0.21
C VAL A 142 2.93 0.29 0.50
N ALA A 143 4.16 0.40 0.88
CA ALA A 143 4.77 1.69 1.10
C ALA A 143 6.28 1.67 0.98
N PRO A 144 6.86 2.67 0.33
CA PRO A 144 8.29 2.87 0.40
C PRO A 144 8.77 3.32 1.79
N THR A 145 7.89 3.91 2.60
CA THR A 145 8.27 4.63 3.83
C THR A 145 7.51 4.23 5.09
N MET A 146 6.51 3.37 5.00
CA MET A 146 5.74 2.96 6.17
C MET A 146 6.53 2.01 7.08
N VAL A 147 6.59 2.36 8.37
CA VAL A 147 7.14 1.49 9.42
C VAL A 147 6.00 0.62 9.93
N SER A 148 5.82 -0.55 9.34
CA SER A 148 4.74 -1.43 9.69
C SER A 148 4.99 -2.88 9.26
N ASP A 149 4.17 -3.77 9.77
CA ASP A 149 4.01 -5.14 9.28
C ASP A 149 3.17 -5.12 8.00
N GLY A 150 3.71 -5.65 6.90
CA GLY A 150 3.04 -5.65 5.61
C GLY A 150 1.70 -6.39 5.57
N MET A 151 1.46 -7.34 6.50
CA MET A 151 0.21 -8.10 6.55
C MET A 151 -0.79 -7.58 7.58
N LEU A 152 -0.31 -6.92 8.64
CA LEU A 152 -1.14 -6.59 9.81
C LEU A 152 -2.34 -5.68 9.47
N HIS A 153 -2.13 -4.75 8.54
CA HIS A 153 -3.16 -3.79 8.11
C HIS A 153 -4.35 -4.45 7.42
N TYR A 154 -4.09 -5.52 6.68
CA TYR A 154 -5.14 -6.22 5.93
C TYR A 154 -6.19 -6.85 6.82
N GLN A 155 -5.94 -6.96 8.13
CA GLN A 155 -6.98 -7.35 9.10
C GLN A 155 -8.19 -6.42 9.05
N LYS A 156 -7.95 -5.10 8.86
CA LYS A 156 -8.98 -4.05 8.90
C LYS A 156 -9.57 -3.70 7.54
N VAL A 157 -9.01 -4.22 6.47
CA VAL A 157 -9.37 -3.93 5.09
C VAL A 157 -10.31 -5.00 4.55
N ASP A 158 -11.39 -4.62 3.89
CA ASP A 158 -12.30 -5.60 3.25
C ASP A 158 -11.64 -6.25 2.04
N TYR A 159 -10.90 -5.45 1.24
CA TYR A 159 -10.25 -5.89 0.02
C TYR A 159 -8.76 -5.53 0.04
N PRO A 160 -7.90 -6.47 0.49
CA PRO A 160 -6.45 -6.32 0.39
C PRO A 160 -6.02 -6.08 -1.05
N MET A 161 -5.12 -5.14 -1.25
CA MET A 161 -4.57 -4.78 -2.54
C MET A 161 -3.04 -4.69 -2.45
N GLY A 162 -2.38 -5.17 -3.48
CA GLY A 162 -0.95 -4.97 -3.71
C GLY A 162 -0.74 -4.37 -5.08
N GLU A 163 0.51 -4.22 -5.50
CA GLU A 163 0.85 -3.69 -6.81
C GLU A 163 1.88 -4.57 -7.54
N PHE A 164 1.79 -4.61 -8.87
CA PHE A 164 2.82 -5.20 -9.70
C PHE A 164 3.17 -4.30 -10.89
N TRP A 165 4.46 -4.25 -11.18
CA TRP A 165 5.04 -3.30 -12.10
C TRP A 165 5.45 -3.94 -13.42
N PHE A 166 5.22 -3.21 -14.51
CA PHE A 166 5.62 -3.59 -15.86
C PHE A 166 6.86 -2.80 -16.28
N ASN A 167 7.84 -3.46 -16.87
CA ASN A 167 9.11 -2.84 -17.32
C ASN A 167 9.85 -1.99 -16.26
N SER A 168 9.61 -2.25 -15.00
CA SER A 168 10.20 -1.50 -13.88
C SER A 168 10.79 -2.46 -12.84
N PRO A 169 11.85 -3.20 -13.16
CA PRO A 169 12.38 -4.26 -12.30
C PRO A 169 12.90 -3.75 -10.95
N THR A 170 13.19 -2.46 -10.85
CA THR A 170 13.60 -1.81 -9.59
C THR A 170 12.42 -1.47 -8.68
N HIS A 171 11.20 -1.41 -9.23
CA HIS A 171 9.97 -1.10 -8.50
C HIS A 171 9.09 -2.33 -8.35
N ASP A 172 9.23 -3.35 -9.21
CA ASP A 172 8.49 -4.61 -9.06
C ASP A 172 8.94 -5.32 -7.78
N LYS A 173 8.03 -5.38 -6.83
CA LYS A 173 8.25 -5.95 -5.50
C LYS A 173 7.27 -7.09 -5.27
N PRO A 174 7.63 -8.31 -5.62
CA PRO A 174 6.75 -9.47 -5.44
C PRO A 174 6.21 -9.61 -4.01
N ASN A 175 6.93 -9.11 -3.00
CA ASN A 175 6.46 -9.10 -1.62
C ASN A 175 5.19 -8.28 -1.42
N ASP A 176 4.98 -7.21 -2.17
CA ASP A 176 3.78 -6.39 -2.06
C ASP A 176 2.54 -7.21 -2.44
N MET A 177 2.64 -8.01 -3.50
CA MET A 177 1.60 -8.94 -3.88
C MET A 177 1.44 -10.10 -2.87
N LEU A 178 2.56 -10.65 -2.41
CA LEU A 178 2.53 -11.76 -1.44
C LEU A 178 1.99 -11.34 -0.09
N ASP A 179 2.26 -10.11 0.37
CA ASP A 179 1.69 -9.58 1.61
C ASP A 179 0.16 -9.43 1.48
N ALA A 180 -0.34 -8.93 0.35
CA ALA A 180 -1.78 -8.83 0.10
C ALA A 180 -2.46 -10.21 0.01
N ILE A 181 -1.86 -11.15 -0.72
CA ILE A 181 -2.37 -12.51 -0.88
C ILE A 181 -2.38 -13.25 0.46
N SER A 182 -1.24 -13.23 1.17
CA SER A 182 -1.10 -13.92 2.46
C SER A 182 -1.99 -13.29 3.53
N GLY A 183 -2.06 -11.95 3.58
CA GLY A 183 -2.96 -11.24 4.48
C GLY A 183 -4.43 -11.57 4.21
N ALA A 184 -4.83 -11.64 2.94
CA ALA A 184 -6.18 -12.05 2.58
C ALA A 184 -6.49 -13.47 3.08
N HIS A 185 -5.60 -14.42 2.83
CA HIS A 185 -5.78 -15.82 3.27
C HIS A 185 -5.84 -15.94 4.79
N VAL A 186 -4.91 -15.32 5.51
CA VAL A 186 -4.85 -15.37 6.99
C VAL A 186 -6.10 -14.75 7.62
N TYR A 187 -6.62 -13.68 7.04
CA TYR A 187 -7.80 -12.98 7.57
C TYR A 187 -9.12 -13.40 6.90
N GLY A 188 -9.13 -14.49 6.12
CA GLY A 188 -10.34 -15.08 5.54
C GLY A 188 -11.02 -14.22 4.48
N LYS A 189 -10.26 -13.46 3.69
CA LYS A 189 -10.76 -12.58 2.64
C LYS A 189 -10.58 -13.23 1.27
N ASN A 190 -11.64 -13.27 0.48
CA ASN A 190 -11.63 -13.96 -0.81
C ASN A 190 -11.24 -13.05 -1.99
N ILE A 191 -11.44 -11.74 -1.87
CA ILE A 191 -11.11 -10.81 -2.95
C ILE A 191 -9.76 -10.18 -2.69
N ILE A 192 -8.83 -10.41 -3.61
CA ILE A 192 -7.45 -9.95 -3.56
C ILE A 192 -7.21 -9.08 -4.79
N GLN A 193 -6.98 -7.80 -4.53
CA GLN A 193 -6.83 -6.80 -5.57
C GLN A 193 -5.36 -6.57 -5.94
N ALA A 194 -5.14 -6.05 -7.11
CA ALA A 194 -3.84 -5.53 -7.51
C ALA A 194 -3.98 -4.28 -8.36
N GLU A 195 -3.23 -3.24 -8.05
CA GLU A 195 -2.82 -2.24 -9.01
C GLU A 195 -1.89 -2.89 -10.01
N GLY A 196 -2.22 -2.84 -11.27
CA GLY A 196 -1.50 -3.61 -12.27
C GLY A 196 -0.97 -2.80 -13.43
N PHE A 197 0.24 -3.23 -13.86
CA PHE A 197 0.96 -2.67 -14.99
C PHE A 197 1.51 -1.27 -14.77
N THR A 198 1.68 -0.87 -13.52
CA THR A 198 2.38 0.36 -13.19
C THR A 198 3.79 0.33 -13.77
N GLN A 199 4.20 1.42 -14.39
CA GLN A 199 5.55 1.59 -14.91
C GLN A 199 5.98 3.04 -14.86
N VAL A 200 7.28 3.27 -14.88
CA VAL A 200 7.87 4.60 -15.05
C VAL A 200 8.24 4.79 -16.51
N ARG A 201 7.80 5.89 -17.10
CA ARG A 201 8.06 6.25 -18.51
C ARG A 201 7.42 5.28 -19.50
N GLY A 202 6.09 5.23 -19.51
CA GLY A 202 5.31 4.52 -20.54
C GLY A 202 5.76 4.89 -21.97
N THR A 203 5.74 3.92 -22.86
CA THR A 203 6.34 4.03 -24.19
C THR A 203 5.34 4.00 -25.34
N TRP A 204 4.05 3.83 -25.07
CA TRP A 204 2.98 3.62 -26.06
C TRP A 204 3.06 2.28 -26.83
N ASN A 205 4.00 1.41 -26.43
CA ASN A 205 4.18 0.10 -27.06
C ASN A 205 3.49 -1.03 -26.29
N GLU A 206 2.92 -0.71 -25.15
CA GLU A 206 2.25 -1.67 -24.29
C GLU A 206 0.98 -2.18 -24.98
N HIS A 207 0.90 -3.48 -25.17
CA HIS A 207 -0.23 -4.14 -25.78
C HIS A 207 -0.51 -5.49 -25.11
N PRO A 208 -1.68 -6.10 -25.33
CA PRO A 208 -2.10 -7.30 -24.61
C PRO A 208 -1.10 -8.46 -24.59
N ALA A 209 -0.38 -8.70 -25.67
CA ALA A 209 0.60 -9.78 -25.73
C ALA A 209 1.82 -9.56 -24.82
N LEU A 210 2.18 -8.30 -24.54
CA LEU A 210 3.22 -7.95 -23.58
C LEU A 210 2.70 -7.98 -22.13
N LEU A 211 1.46 -7.56 -21.90
CA LEU A 211 0.88 -7.43 -20.56
C LEU A 211 0.41 -8.79 -20.00
N LYS A 212 -0.12 -9.65 -20.85
CA LYS A 212 -0.74 -10.92 -20.45
C LYS A 212 0.18 -11.85 -19.64
N PRO A 213 1.44 -12.11 -20.01
CA PRO A 213 2.30 -13.03 -19.22
C PRO A 213 2.52 -12.55 -17.79
N LEU A 214 2.65 -11.23 -17.58
CA LEU A 214 2.79 -10.66 -16.24
C LEU A 214 1.50 -10.80 -15.43
N LEU A 215 0.36 -10.57 -16.07
CA LEU A 215 -0.95 -10.74 -15.45
C LEU A 215 -1.20 -12.19 -15.06
N ASP A 216 -0.94 -13.13 -15.96
CA ASP A 216 -1.13 -14.57 -15.70
C ASP A 216 -0.26 -15.04 -14.54
N ARG A 217 0.98 -14.55 -14.45
CA ARG A 217 1.86 -14.82 -13.30
C ARG A 217 1.22 -14.35 -11.99
N ASN A 218 0.65 -13.16 -11.97
CA ASN A 218 0.04 -12.61 -10.76
C ASN A 218 -1.29 -13.31 -10.44
N TYR A 219 -2.06 -13.73 -11.43
CA TYR A 219 -3.22 -14.60 -11.21
C TYR A 219 -2.80 -15.94 -10.60
N ALA A 220 -1.73 -16.53 -11.09
CA ALA A 220 -1.20 -17.79 -10.54
C ALA A 220 -0.66 -17.62 -9.10
N LEU A 221 -0.18 -16.43 -8.73
CA LEU A 221 0.21 -16.12 -7.35
C LEU A 221 -1.00 -16.01 -6.41
N GLY A 222 -2.18 -15.61 -6.91
CA GLY A 222 -3.39 -15.57 -6.11
C GLY A 222 -4.22 -14.30 -6.19
N ILE A 223 -3.84 -13.29 -6.99
CA ILE A 223 -4.73 -12.13 -7.20
C ILE A 223 -5.96 -12.56 -7.99
N ASN A 224 -7.08 -11.90 -7.75
CA ASN A 224 -8.32 -12.19 -8.46
C ASN A 224 -9.15 -10.95 -8.83
N ARG A 225 -8.60 -9.74 -8.63
CA ARG A 225 -9.21 -8.49 -9.09
C ARG A 225 -8.12 -7.49 -9.51
N LEU A 226 -8.11 -7.15 -10.79
CA LEU A 226 -7.16 -6.23 -11.39
C LEU A 226 -7.72 -4.81 -11.45
N PHE A 227 -6.89 -3.84 -11.13
CA PHE A 227 -7.06 -2.43 -11.44
C PHE A 227 -5.98 -2.01 -12.41
N PHE A 228 -6.36 -1.44 -13.53
CA PHE A 228 -5.41 -0.96 -14.53
C PHE A 228 -4.80 0.37 -14.09
N HIS A 229 -3.51 0.42 -13.95
CA HIS A 229 -2.78 1.65 -13.71
C HIS A 229 -2.01 2.07 -14.99
N VAL A 230 -2.59 2.98 -15.84
CA VAL A 230 -3.67 3.87 -15.43
C VAL A 230 -4.64 4.13 -16.59
N TYR A 231 -5.91 4.33 -16.28
CA TYR A 231 -6.90 4.85 -17.19
C TYR A 231 -7.15 6.32 -16.85
N VAL A 232 -6.43 7.21 -17.52
CA VAL A 232 -6.48 8.66 -17.27
C VAL A 232 -7.73 9.26 -17.89
N HIS A 233 -8.33 10.22 -17.21
CA HIS A 233 -9.41 11.03 -17.78
C HIS A 233 -8.89 11.81 -18.99
N ASN A 234 -9.43 11.50 -20.16
CA ASN A 234 -9.05 12.11 -21.43
C ASN A 234 -10.30 12.67 -22.14
N PRO A 235 -10.69 13.94 -21.85
CA PRO A 235 -11.90 14.51 -22.39
C PRO A 235 -11.79 14.93 -23.88
N TRP A 236 -10.55 15.13 -24.37
CA TRP A 236 -10.30 15.60 -25.75
C TRP A 236 -9.70 14.48 -26.59
N LEU A 237 -10.53 13.76 -27.31
CA LEU A 237 -10.09 12.63 -28.15
C LEU A 237 -9.44 13.06 -29.47
N ASP A 238 -9.59 14.32 -29.86
CA ASP A 238 -9.01 14.95 -31.05
C ASP A 238 -7.60 15.49 -30.83
N ARG A 239 -7.09 15.47 -29.61
CA ARG A 239 -5.76 15.98 -29.24
C ARG A 239 -4.82 14.84 -28.92
N ARG A 240 -4.00 14.49 -29.86
CA ARG A 240 -2.99 13.43 -29.68
C ARG A 240 -1.70 13.97 -29.08
N PRO A 241 -0.99 13.17 -28.29
CA PRO A 241 -1.20 11.76 -27.94
C PRO A 241 -2.27 11.50 -26.87
N GLY A 242 -2.99 12.50 -26.40
CA GLY A 242 -3.92 12.40 -25.30
C GLY A 242 -3.30 12.76 -23.94
N MET A 243 -4.06 12.58 -22.87
CA MET A 243 -3.59 12.85 -21.51
C MET A 243 -2.98 11.60 -20.89
N THR A 244 -1.95 11.80 -20.09
CA THR A 244 -1.27 10.75 -19.32
C THR A 244 -1.08 11.19 -17.89
N LEU A 245 -0.76 10.27 -16.99
CA LEU A 245 -0.34 10.59 -15.63
C LEU A 245 1.19 10.81 -15.60
N ASP A 246 1.64 11.87 -16.26
CA ASP A 246 3.05 12.30 -16.32
C ASP A 246 4.08 11.17 -16.56
N GLY A 247 3.68 10.19 -17.38
CA GLY A 247 4.51 9.03 -17.72
C GLY A 247 4.51 7.89 -16.69
N ILE A 248 3.70 8.00 -15.63
CA ILE A 248 3.47 6.90 -14.68
C ILE A 248 2.30 6.03 -15.17
N GLY A 249 2.44 4.73 -15.00
CA GLY A 249 1.48 3.76 -15.50
C GLY A 249 1.62 3.44 -16.99
N PHE A 250 0.91 2.45 -17.48
CA PHE A 250 0.81 2.20 -18.91
C PHE A 250 -0.37 2.98 -19.50
N PHE A 251 -0.29 3.25 -20.80
CA PHE A 251 -1.29 4.09 -21.45
C PHE A 251 -2.50 3.27 -21.91
N PHE A 252 -3.50 3.15 -21.03
CA PHE A 252 -4.75 2.47 -21.31
C PHE A 252 -5.86 3.49 -21.60
N GLN A 253 -5.92 3.97 -22.85
CA GLN A 253 -6.80 5.06 -23.26
C GLN A 253 -7.53 4.72 -24.57
N ARG A 254 -8.67 5.35 -24.79
CA ARG A 254 -9.52 5.10 -25.97
C ARG A 254 -8.86 5.42 -27.30
N ASP A 255 -7.93 6.36 -27.33
CA ASP A 255 -7.21 6.81 -28.51
C ASP A 255 -5.91 6.05 -28.77
N GLN A 256 -5.63 5.02 -27.99
CA GLN A 256 -4.48 4.15 -28.23
C GLN A 256 -4.71 3.16 -29.37
N THR A 257 -3.61 2.79 -30.02
CA THR A 257 -3.64 2.01 -31.25
C THR A 257 -4.30 0.64 -31.13
N TRP A 258 -4.29 0.00 -29.96
CA TRP A 258 -4.90 -1.31 -29.77
C TRP A 258 -6.27 -1.28 -29.06
N TRP A 259 -6.71 -0.12 -28.59
CA TRP A 259 -7.99 0.00 -27.87
C TRP A 259 -9.17 -0.54 -28.69
N GLU A 260 -9.35 -0.08 -29.91
CA GLU A 260 -10.45 -0.49 -30.75
C GLU A 260 -10.33 -1.94 -31.26
N LYS A 261 -9.10 -2.41 -31.45
CA LYS A 261 -8.80 -3.71 -32.06
C LYS A 261 -8.59 -4.85 -31.07
N GLY A 262 -8.26 -4.57 -29.84
CA GLY A 262 -7.87 -5.60 -28.87
C GLY A 262 -8.31 -5.38 -27.43
N ALA A 263 -8.63 -4.17 -27.03
CA ALA A 263 -8.96 -3.86 -25.65
C ALA A 263 -10.13 -4.69 -25.11
N LYS A 264 -11.22 -4.78 -25.88
CA LYS A 264 -12.37 -5.59 -25.48
C LYS A 264 -12.01 -7.05 -25.25
N ALA A 265 -11.23 -7.65 -26.12
CA ALA A 265 -10.82 -9.05 -25.99
C ALA A 265 -9.93 -9.25 -24.75
N PHE A 266 -9.02 -8.33 -24.48
CA PHE A 266 -8.15 -8.37 -23.30
C PHE A 266 -8.94 -8.17 -21.99
N VAL A 267 -9.83 -7.18 -21.95
CA VAL A 267 -10.69 -6.94 -20.79
C VAL A 267 -11.66 -8.12 -20.57
N ASP A 268 -12.22 -8.71 -21.62
CA ASP A 268 -13.07 -9.90 -21.52
C ASP A 268 -12.27 -11.13 -21.02
N TYR A 269 -11.01 -11.24 -21.41
CA TYR A 269 -10.11 -12.25 -20.85
C TYR A 269 -9.91 -12.05 -19.35
N THR A 270 -9.51 -10.85 -18.93
CA THR A 270 -9.29 -10.54 -17.51
C THR A 270 -10.55 -10.78 -16.69
N ARG A 271 -11.70 -10.34 -17.18
CA ARG A 271 -13.00 -10.52 -16.51
C ARG A 271 -13.37 -11.98 -16.32
N ARG A 272 -13.14 -12.83 -17.34
CA ARG A 272 -13.40 -14.28 -17.24
C ARG A 272 -12.48 -14.98 -16.26
N CYS A 273 -11.19 -14.66 -16.30
CA CYS A 273 -10.24 -15.18 -15.31
C CYS A 273 -10.64 -14.79 -13.90
N GLN A 274 -10.95 -13.52 -13.66
CA GLN A 274 -11.36 -13.04 -12.34
C GLN A 274 -12.67 -13.69 -11.85
N ALA A 275 -13.64 -13.89 -12.73
CA ALA A 275 -14.86 -14.59 -12.36
C ALA A 275 -14.62 -16.01 -11.86
N LEU A 276 -13.71 -16.74 -12.52
CA LEU A 276 -13.33 -18.08 -12.09
C LEU A 276 -12.49 -18.07 -10.81
N LEU A 277 -11.52 -17.16 -10.70
CA LEU A 277 -10.62 -17.07 -9.55
C LEU A 277 -11.34 -16.58 -8.28
N GLN A 278 -12.45 -15.85 -8.41
CA GLN A 278 -13.27 -15.38 -7.29
C GLN A 278 -14.34 -16.40 -6.86
N TYR A 279 -14.58 -17.44 -7.65
CA TYR A 279 -15.66 -18.39 -7.41
C TYR A 279 -15.42 -19.29 -6.20
N GLY A 280 -14.18 -19.66 -5.92
CA GLY A 280 -13.82 -20.58 -4.84
C GLY A 280 -13.04 -19.89 -3.72
N HIS A 281 -12.47 -20.75 -2.88
CA HIS A 281 -11.51 -20.34 -1.85
C HIS A 281 -10.16 -20.98 -2.14
N PRO A 282 -9.05 -20.32 -1.78
CA PRO A 282 -7.73 -20.93 -1.93
C PRO A 282 -7.61 -22.14 -1.01
N VAL A 283 -6.98 -23.19 -1.52
CA VAL A 283 -6.58 -24.36 -0.72
C VAL A 283 -5.08 -24.28 -0.50
N VAL A 284 -4.67 -24.09 0.74
CA VAL A 284 -3.27 -23.89 1.13
C VAL A 284 -2.91 -24.87 2.25
N ASP A 285 -1.97 -25.75 1.99
CA ASP A 285 -1.56 -26.81 2.93
C ASP A 285 -0.34 -26.41 3.78
N ILE A 286 0.42 -25.39 3.34
CA ILE A 286 1.69 -25.00 3.97
C ILE A 286 1.63 -23.52 4.33
N ALA A 287 1.87 -23.22 5.60
CA ALA A 287 2.14 -21.86 6.09
C ALA A 287 3.64 -21.67 6.29
N VAL A 288 4.19 -20.59 5.73
CA VAL A 288 5.61 -20.25 5.87
C VAL A 288 5.74 -19.08 6.83
N PHE A 289 6.36 -19.30 7.97
CA PHE A 289 6.70 -18.21 8.88
C PHE A 289 7.96 -17.49 8.39
N THR A 290 7.85 -16.23 8.09
CA THR A 290 8.93 -15.38 7.53
C THR A 290 9.65 -14.52 8.56
N GLY A 291 9.35 -14.70 9.86
CA GLY A 291 9.88 -13.91 10.97
C GLY A 291 8.98 -12.74 11.35
N GLU A 292 9.30 -12.14 12.49
CA GLU A 292 8.57 -11.00 13.08
C GLU A 292 9.37 -9.69 13.00
N GLU A 293 10.30 -9.58 12.06
CA GLU A 293 11.08 -8.35 11.91
C GLU A 293 10.19 -7.22 11.41
N ILE A 294 10.09 -6.16 12.19
CA ILE A 294 9.39 -4.93 11.85
C ILE A 294 10.38 -3.76 11.85
N PRO A 295 10.44 -3.00 10.78
CA PRO A 295 9.75 -3.21 9.51
C PRO A 295 10.47 -4.26 8.66
N ARG A 296 9.75 -5.04 7.91
CA ARG A 296 10.33 -5.87 6.84
C ARG A 296 11.07 -5.02 5.80
N ARG A 297 10.73 -3.74 5.74
CA ARG A 297 11.38 -2.70 4.95
C ARG A 297 12.13 -1.79 5.91
N ALA A 298 13.42 -1.97 6.02
CA ALA A 298 14.25 -1.10 6.84
C ALA A 298 14.17 0.34 6.30
N VAL A 299 13.69 1.25 7.13
CA VAL A 299 13.98 2.68 6.95
C VAL A 299 15.46 2.86 7.27
N LEU A 300 16.27 2.87 6.24
CA LEU A 300 17.72 3.04 6.40
C LEU A 300 18.04 4.45 6.89
N PRO A 301 18.97 4.60 7.81
CA PRO A 301 19.50 5.90 8.15
C PRO A 301 19.94 6.64 6.88
N GLU A 302 19.67 7.93 6.79
CA GLU A 302 20.03 8.76 5.63
C GLU A 302 21.50 8.61 5.21
N ARG A 303 22.40 8.39 6.17
CA ARG A 303 23.83 8.13 5.92
C ARG A 303 24.10 6.88 5.07
N LEU A 304 23.16 5.93 5.03
CA LEU A 304 23.27 4.71 4.25
C LEU A 304 22.56 4.82 2.89
N VAL A 305 21.70 5.82 2.73
CA VAL A 305 20.94 6.04 1.48
C VAL A 305 21.87 6.32 0.28
N PRO A 306 22.98 7.10 0.40
CA PRO A 306 23.88 7.32 -0.72
C PRO A 306 24.64 6.07 -1.19
N SER A 307 24.80 5.07 -0.31
CA SER A 307 25.45 3.80 -0.67
C SER A 307 24.49 2.80 -1.31
N LEU A 308 23.21 3.14 -1.34
CA LEU A 308 22.14 2.35 -1.93
C LEU A 308 21.52 3.18 -3.06
N PRO A 309 21.69 2.81 -4.32
CA PRO A 309 21.16 3.58 -5.44
C PRO A 309 19.62 3.66 -5.34
N GLY A 310 19.17 4.79 -4.79
CA GLY A 310 17.78 5.11 -4.52
C GLY A 310 17.12 4.25 -3.44
N LEU A 311 16.04 4.73 -2.84
CA LEU A 311 15.15 3.94 -1.97
C LEU A 311 14.62 2.67 -2.68
N PHE A 312 14.68 2.67 -3.99
CA PHE A 312 14.26 1.64 -4.92
C PHE A 312 15.44 1.02 -5.71
N GLY A 313 16.64 1.18 -5.22
CA GLY A 313 17.84 0.76 -5.93
C GLY A 313 17.99 -0.76 -6.08
N SER A 314 18.77 -1.14 -7.08
CA SER A 314 19.02 -2.51 -7.51
C SER A 314 19.44 -3.47 -6.38
N ARG A 315 20.23 -3.02 -5.42
CA ARG A 315 20.64 -3.84 -4.28
C ARG A 315 19.51 -4.29 -3.38
N ARG A 316 18.47 -3.47 -3.24
CA ARG A 316 17.30 -3.85 -2.44
C ARG A 316 16.45 -4.89 -3.17
N VAL A 317 16.27 -4.72 -4.46
CA VAL A 317 15.57 -5.69 -5.31
C VAL A 317 16.32 -7.02 -5.36
N GLU A 318 17.64 -6.99 -5.45
CA GLU A 318 18.48 -8.19 -5.36
C GLU A 318 18.38 -8.87 -4.00
N SER A 319 18.44 -8.10 -2.91
CA SER A 319 18.26 -8.63 -1.55
C SER A 319 16.90 -9.28 -1.35
N GLU A 320 15.83 -8.66 -1.83
CA GLU A 320 14.48 -9.22 -1.78
C GLU A 320 14.32 -10.44 -2.70
N LYS A 321 14.90 -10.42 -3.90
CA LYS A 321 14.95 -11.58 -4.79
C LYS A 321 15.71 -12.74 -4.19
N ASN A 322 16.85 -12.48 -3.59
CA ASN A 322 17.66 -13.51 -2.92
C ASN A 322 16.92 -14.08 -1.70
N ARG A 323 16.20 -13.26 -0.96
CA ARG A 323 15.39 -13.69 0.17
C ARG A 323 14.19 -14.55 -0.28
N LEU A 324 13.54 -14.18 -1.39
CA LEU A 324 12.46 -14.97 -1.99
C LEU A 324 12.96 -16.26 -2.63
N ALA A 325 14.13 -16.23 -3.26
CA ALA A 325 14.76 -17.44 -3.83
C ALA A 325 15.17 -18.43 -2.74
N ASN A 326 15.43 -17.95 -1.53
CA ASN A 326 15.77 -18.79 -0.38
C ASN A 326 14.54 -19.28 0.41
N ILE A 327 13.34 -18.74 0.14
CA ILE A 327 12.10 -19.28 0.70
C ILE A 327 11.85 -20.64 0.04
N GLY A 328 11.94 -21.70 0.83
CA GLY A 328 11.75 -23.08 0.37
C GLY A 328 13.04 -23.85 0.14
N GLN A 329 14.20 -23.28 0.38
CA GLN A 329 15.40 -24.07 0.52
C GLN A 329 15.51 -24.59 1.97
N PRO A 330 15.78 -25.87 2.19
CA PRO A 330 16.02 -26.38 3.54
C PRO A 330 17.26 -25.68 4.13
N LEU A 331 17.15 -25.30 5.39
CA LEU A 331 18.24 -24.73 6.19
C LEU A 331 19.38 -25.73 6.30
#